data_67d9be70ab14dfa1b14c90f6d73829f9
#
_entry.id   67d9be70ab14dfa1b14c90f6d73829f9
#
_cell.length_a   1.000
_cell.length_b   1.000
_cell.length_c   1.000
_cell.angle_alpha   90.00
_cell.angle_beta   90.00
_cell.angle_gamma   90.00
#
_symmetry.space_group_name_H-M   'P 1'
#
loop_
_entity.id
_entity.type
_entity.pdbx_description
1 polymer ?
#
loop_
_entity_poly.entity_id
_entity_poly.type
_entity_poly.pdbx_seq_one_letter_code
_entity_poly.pdbx_strand_id
1 'polypeptide(L)'
;MYFDVRLWGYTKGVRLRIFGAVVIGILAVLFGIARLALLGWLIALVFQGTPLDQLILPVVGIAAVMVVRGGLEYFRTMVAHNTAAKVQLHLRTVIFDKVTELGPSHFGLERTGDGILAMIDGVEQLEIYFGQYLPQLIVSAVTPLLIFGVVAFLDLPVALVMLAAALITLIAPQIFHVWDKNNSLGRSRAYKAFAAEFLDSVQGLATLKAFGQSVPRAQTLKQKADDLFKSTMWVLA
;
A
#
# COMPACT_ATOMS: atom_id res chain seq x y z
N MET A 1 -1.87 10.88 -6.66
CA MET A 1 -2.29 10.61 -5.29
C MET A 1 -3.76 10.99 -5.16
N TYR A 2 -4.65 10.03 -4.96
CA TYR A 2 -6.08 10.32 -4.95
C TYR A 2 -6.56 10.46 -3.51
N PHE A 3 -6.57 11.69 -3.03
CA PHE A 3 -7.34 12.03 -1.86
C PHE A 3 -8.77 12.31 -2.35
N ASP A 4 -9.61 11.29 -2.35
CA ASP A 4 -11.01 11.48 -2.73
C ASP A 4 -11.76 12.06 -1.53
N VAL A 5 -12.17 13.33 -1.67
CA VAL A 5 -12.91 14.08 -0.63
C VAL A 5 -14.21 13.37 -0.26
N ARG A 6 -14.80 12.59 -1.16
CA ARG A 6 -16.02 11.80 -0.90
C ARG A 6 -15.77 10.69 0.12
N LEU A 7 -14.60 10.02 0.02
CA LEU A 7 -14.19 8.98 0.98
C LEU A 7 -13.98 9.53 2.39
N TRP A 8 -13.58 10.81 2.51
CA TRP A 8 -13.44 11.47 3.81
C TRP A 8 -14.78 11.60 4.56
N GLY A 9 -15.90 11.62 3.85
CA GLY A 9 -17.25 11.61 4.44
C GLY A 9 -17.54 10.35 5.26
N TYR A 10 -17.05 9.20 4.81
CA TYR A 10 -17.27 7.90 5.46
C TYR A 10 -16.37 7.65 6.69
N THR A 11 -15.40 8.55 6.96
CA THR A 11 -14.56 8.47 8.18
C THR A 11 -15.23 9.05 9.44
N LYS A 12 -16.48 9.52 9.37
CA LYS A 12 -17.20 10.00 10.54
C LYS A 12 -17.32 8.88 11.58
N GLY A 13 -16.75 9.09 12.78
CA GLY A 13 -16.71 8.09 13.86
C GLY A 13 -15.37 7.33 14.01
N VAL A 14 -14.48 7.33 13.01
CA VAL A 14 -13.15 6.67 13.08
C VAL A 14 -11.97 7.64 13.00
N ARG A 15 -12.21 8.93 12.81
CA ARG A 15 -11.16 9.97 12.67
C ARG A 15 -10.20 10.01 13.85
N LEU A 16 -10.71 9.89 15.07
CA LEU A 16 -9.88 9.89 16.28
C LEU A 16 -8.92 8.68 16.31
N ARG A 17 -9.33 7.54 15.80
CA ARG A 17 -8.50 6.34 15.72
C ARG A 17 -7.43 6.45 14.65
N ILE A 18 -7.77 7.03 13.49
CA ILE A 18 -6.82 7.36 12.42
C ILE A 18 -5.78 8.33 12.97
N PHE A 19 -6.20 9.37 13.67
CA PHE A 19 -5.29 10.32 14.32
C PHE A 19 -4.40 9.62 15.35
N GLY A 20 -4.96 8.73 16.19
CA GLY A 20 -4.17 7.91 17.12
C GLY A 20 -3.11 7.06 16.43
N ALA A 21 -3.46 6.40 15.32
CA ALA A 21 -2.49 5.62 14.53
C ALA A 21 -1.38 6.51 13.94
N VAL A 22 -1.69 7.73 13.51
CA VAL A 22 -0.71 8.71 13.02
C VAL A 22 0.22 9.14 14.14
N VAL A 23 -0.31 9.48 15.32
CA VAL A 23 0.51 9.88 16.48
C VAL A 23 1.46 8.76 16.90
N ILE A 24 0.97 7.53 17.00
CA ILE A 24 1.80 6.36 17.31
C ILE A 24 2.87 6.17 16.22
N GLY A 25 2.52 6.34 14.95
CA GLY A 25 3.46 6.26 13.83
C GLY A 25 4.55 7.32 13.90
N ILE A 26 4.22 8.56 14.24
CA ILE A 26 5.18 9.65 14.43
C ILE A 26 6.11 9.34 15.62
N LEU A 27 5.58 8.84 16.74
CA LEU A 27 6.39 8.41 17.86
C LEU A 27 7.35 7.29 17.46
N ALA A 28 6.89 6.29 16.72
CA ALA A 28 7.75 5.22 16.22
C ALA A 28 8.88 5.74 15.31
N VAL A 29 8.63 6.78 14.50
CA VAL A 29 9.66 7.47 13.70
C VAL A 29 10.68 8.16 14.60
N LEU A 30 10.25 8.89 15.64
CA LEU A 30 11.14 9.55 16.59
C LEU A 30 12.05 8.54 17.30
N PHE A 31 11.52 7.41 17.76
CA PHE A 31 12.32 6.31 18.31
C PHE A 31 13.26 5.71 17.25
N GLY A 32 12.86 5.67 15.97
CA GLY A 32 13.72 5.29 14.85
C GLY A 32 14.93 6.23 14.70
N ILE A 33 14.71 7.54 14.77
CA ILE A 33 15.77 8.57 14.69
C ILE A 33 16.68 8.45 15.92
N ALA A 34 16.11 8.31 17.13
CA ALA A 34 16.89 8.13 18.36
C ALA A 34 17.79 6.89 18.28
N ARG A 35 17.31 5.77 17.72
CA ARG A 35 18.13 4.59 17.49
C ARG A 35 19.33 4.88 16.60
N LEU A 36 19.13 5.61 15.49
CA LEU A 36 20.23 5.97 14.58
C LEU A 36 21.23 6.89 15.25
N ALA A 37 20.78 7.85 16.06
CA ALA A 37 21.65 8.72 16.85
C ALA A 37 22.48 7.92 17.87
N LEU A 38 21.86 6.98 18.59
CA LEU A 38 22.56 6.10 19.53
C LEU A 38 23.58 5.19 18.82
N LEU A 39 23.26 4.67 17.63
CA LEU A 39 24.20 3.92 16.81
C LEU A 39 25.38 4.76 16.37
N GLY A 40 25.15 6.00 15.93
CA GLY A 40 26.22 6.95 15.59
C GLY A 40 27.11 7.25 16.78
N TRP A 41 26.51 7.45 17.95
CA TRP A 41 27.26 7.66 19.21
C TRP A 41 28.07 6.42 19.60
N LEU A 42 27.50 5.23 19.51
CA LEU A 42 28.23 3.98 19.77
C LEU A 42 29.43 3.83 18.84
N ILE A 43 29.27 4.10 17.55
CA ILE A 43 30.35 4.05 16.57
C ILE A 43 31.46 5.06 16.95
N ALA A 44 31.10 6.28 17.32
CA ALA A 44 32.05 7.30 17.72
C ALA A 44 32.88 6.85 18.96
N LEU A 45 32.23 6.23 19.95
CA LEU A 45 32.90 5.69 21.13
C LEU A 45 33.91 4.57 20.80
N VAL A 46 33.52 3.68 19.88
CA VAL A 46 34.40 2.60 19.39
C VAL A 46 35.66 3.16 18.71
N PHE A 47 35.50 4.18 17.86
CA PHE A 47 36.65 4.84 17.21
C PHE A 47 37.56 5.63 18.18
N GLN A 48 37.01 6.06 19.30
CA GLN A 48 37.81 6.70 20.39
C GLN A 48 38.57 5.69 21.24
N GLY A 49 38.44 4.40 21.01
CA GLY A 49 39.10 3.33 21.78
C GLY A 49 38.54 3.16 23.17
N THR A 50 37.24 3.48 23.38
CA THR A 50 36.57 3.39 24.68
C THR A 50 36.53 1.94 25.16
N PRO A 51 36.77 1.66 26.47
CA PRO A 51 36.73 0.31 27.02
C PRO A 51 35.31 -0.28 26.98
N LEU A 52 35.24 -1.64 26.90
CA LEU A 52 33.99 -2.38 26.68
C LEU A 52 32.88 -2.11 27.70
N ASP A 53 33.23 -1.86 28.92
CA ASP A 53 32.29 -1.52 30.01
C ASP A 53 31.46 -0.26 29.72
N GLN A 54 32.04 0.72 29.08
CA GLN A 54 31.32 1.95 28.69
C GLN A 54 30.49 1.80 27.41
N LEU A 55 30.74 0.78 26.59
CA LEU A 55 29.95 0.48 25.41
C LEU A 55 28.61 -0.24 25.73
N ILE A 56 28.51 -0.82 26.94
CA ILE A 56 27.29 -1.51 27.38
C ILE A 56 26.10 -0.54 27.43
N LEU A 57 26.29 0.68 27.92
CA LEU A 57 25.22 1.66 28.09
C LEU A 57 24.51 2.01 26.74
N PRO A 58 25.23 2.42 25.68
CA PRO A 58 24.59 2.71 24.39
C PRO A 58 24.00 1.44 23.76
N VAL A 59 24.58 0.25 23.93
CA VAL A 59 24.03 -1.01 23.41
C VAL A 59 22.69 -1.33 24.08
N VAL A 60 22.61 -1.24 25.41
CA VAL A 60 21.36 -1.43 26.15
C VAL A 60 20.33 -0.37 25.76
N GLY A 61 20.76 0.89 25.57
CA GLY A 61 19.91 1.97 25.08
C GLY A 61 19.30 1.67 23.72
N ILE A 62 20.11 1.19 22.77
CA ILE A 62 19.63 0.77 21.45
C ILE A 62 18.62 -0.36 21.56
N ALA A 63 18.91 -1.39 22.37
CA ALA A 63 18.01 -2.51 22.58
C ALA A 63 16.67 -2.06 23.19
N ALA A 64 16.70 -1.19 24.19
CA ALA A 64 15.50 -0.61 24.80
C ALA A 64 14.65 0.17 23.78
N VAL A 65 15.27 1.02 22.98
CA VAL A 65 14.60 1.79 21.91
C VAL A 65 13.99 0.84 20.87
N MET A 66 14.67 -0.26 20.52
CA MET A 66 14.12 -1.25 19.58
C MET A 66 12.87 -1.95 20.14
N VAL A 67 12.89 -2.33 21.40
CA VAL A 67 11.73 -2.97 22.08
C VAL A 67 10.55 -2.00 22.15
N VAL A 68 10.78 -0.75 22.56
CA VAL A 68 9.74 0.28 22.61
C VAL A 68 9.16 0.54 21.24
N ARG A 69 10.01 0.70 20.21
CA ARG A 69 9.56 0.89 18.82
C ARG A 69 8.75 -0.28 18.30
N GLY A 70 9.19 -1.52 18.58
CA GLY A 70 8.44 -2.73 18.22
C GLY A 70 7.06 -2.77 18.86
N GLY A 71 6.97 -2.40 20.14
CA GLY A 71 5.68 -2.26 20.85
C GLY A 71 4.78 -1.19 20.23
N LEU A 72 5.33 -0.01 19.92
CA LEU A 72 4.58 1.07 19.25
C LEU A 72 4.04 0.64 17.88
N GLU A 73 4.84 -0.06 17.08
CA GLU A 73 4.41 -0.54 15.77
C GLU A 73 3.34 -1.64 15.88
N TYR A 74 3.44 -2.52 16.87
CA TYR A 74 2.39 -3.49 17.20
C TYR A 74 1.07 -2.80 17.56
N PHE A 75 1.10 -1.81 18.47
CA PHE A 75 -0.10 -1.06 18.85
C PHE A 75 -0.67 -0.25 17.68
N ARG A 76 0.18 0.35 16.86
CA ARG A 76 -0.23 1.05 15.64
C ARG A 76 -0.98 0.12 14.69
N THR A 77 -0.43 -1.06 14.42
CA THR A 77 -1.04 -2.05 13.54
C THR A 77 -2.38 -2.53 14.11
N MET A 78 -2.47 -2.78 15.41
CA MET A 78 -3.70 -3.17 16.08
C MET A 78 -4.79 -2.10 15.96
N VAL A 79 -4.44 -0.83 16.18
CA VAL A 79 -5.38 0.30 16.02
C VAL A 79 -5.81 0.44 14.57
N ALA A 80 -4.90 0.26 13.62
CA ALA A 80 -5.18 0.31 12.18
C ALA A 80 -6.18 -0.76 11.77
N HIS A 81 -5.94 -2.03 12.11
CA HIS A 81 -6.84 -3.14 11.80
C HIS A 81 -8.21 -2.99 12.45
N ASN A 82 -8.27 -2.61 13.73
CA ASN A 82 -9.54 -2.38 14.41
C ASN A 82 -10.34 -1.21 13.81
N THR A 83 -9.65 -0.22 13.28
CA THR A 83 -10.28 0.92 12.58
C THR A 83 -10.82 0.49 11.23
N ALA A 84 -10.03 -0.26 10.47
CA ALA A 84 -10.38 -0.82 9.18
C ALA A 84 -11.62 -1.73 9.28
N ALA A 85 -11.64 -2.66 10.25
CA ALA A 85 -12.77 -3.55 10.48
C ALA A 85 -14.08 -2.80 10.77
N LYS A 86 -14.02 -1.69 11.52
CA LYS A 86 -15.22 -0.86 11.78
C LYS A 86 -15.70 -0.14 10.53
N VAL A 87 -14.81 0.40 9.72
CA VAL A 87 -15.16 1.02 8.44
C VAL A 87 -15.77 -0.02 7.50
N GLN A 88 -15.19 -1.20 7.43
CA GLN A 88 -15.67 -2.30 6.62
C GLN A 88 -17.10 -2.70 7.00
N LEU A 89 -17.35 -2.90 8.30
CA LEU A 89 -18.70 -3.24 8.79
C LEU A 89 -19.72 -2.16 8.44
N HIS A 90 -19.38 -0.89 8.68
CA HIS A 90 -20.25 0.23 8.35
C HIS A 90 -20.56 0.32 6.85
N LEU A 91 -19.55 0.18 6.00
CA LEU A 91 -19.75 0.20 4.54
C LEU A 91 -20.58 -0.96 4.05
N ARG A 92 -20.37 -2.17 4.59
CA ARG A 92 -21.22 -3.34 4.25
C ARG A 92 -22.68 -3.10 4.61
N THR A 93 -22.96 -2.53 5.78
CA THR A 93 -24.32 -2.19 6.19
C THR A 93 -24.92 -1.16 5.24
N VAL A 94 -24.22 -0.06 4.94
CA VAL A 94 -24.71 0.98 4.02
C VAL A 94 -25.01 0.43 2.62
N ILE A 95 -24.12 -0.43 2.09
CA ILE A 95 -24.32 -1.05 0.78
C ILE A 95 -25.52 -2.01 0.83
N PHE A 96 -25.62 -2.84 1.87
CA PHE A 96 -26.72 -3.78 2.04
C PHE A 96 -28.07 -3.06 2.12
N ASP A 97 -28.16 -2.00 2.93
CA ASP A 97 -29.38 -1.19 3.06
C ASP A 97 -29.76 -0.58 1.69
N LYS A 98 -28.75 -0.10 0.93
CA LYS A 98 -29.01 0.48 -0.40
C LYS A 98 -29.46 -0.56 -1.41
N VAL A 99 -28.88 -1.75 -1.38
CA VAL A 99 -29.30 -2.88 -2.24
C VAL A 99 -30.74 -3.27 -1.93
N THR A 100 -31.09 -3.32 -0.65
CA THR A 100 -32.45 -3.67 -0.19
C THR A 100 -33.47 -2.60 -0.60
N GLU A 101 -33.10 -1.31 -0.50
CA GLU A 101 -33.95 -0.18 -0.94
C GLU A 101 -34.23 -0.22 -2.46
N LEU A 102 -33.22 -0.55 -3.27
CA LEU A 102 -33.35 -0.64 -4.73
C LEU A 102 -34.22 -1.80 -5.19
N GLY A 103 -34.33 -2.84 -4.40
CA GLY A 103 -35.18 -4.01 -4.67
C GLY A 103 -34.68 -4.93 -5.80
N PRO A 104 -35.31 -6.10 -5.96
CA PRO A 104 -34.86 -7.12 -6.92
C PRO A 104 -35.02 -6.70 -8.40
N SER A 105 -35.87 -5.76 -8.72
CA SER A 105 -36.09 -5.28 -10.09
C SER A 105 -34.89 -4.52 -10.67
N HIS A 106 -34.02 -3.97 -9.82
CA HIS A 106 -32.83 -3.22 -10.23
C HIS A 106 -31.61 -4.13 -10.50
N PHE A 107 -31.60 -5.30 -9.89
CA PHE A 107 -30.53 -6.30 -10.04
C PHE A 107 -31.03 -7.41 -10.98
N GLY A 108 -30.81 -7.25 -12.30
CA GLY A 108 -30.89 -8.39 -13.22
C GLY A 108 -29.80 -9.42 -12.93
N LEU A 109 -29.95 -10.65 -13.40
CA LEU A 109 -29.01 -11.77 -13.13
C LEU A 109 -27.53 -11.42 -13.40
N GLU A 110 -27.24 -10.61 -14.42
CA GLU A 110 -25.87 -10.18 -14.76
C GLU A 110 -25.28 -9.13 -13.79
N ARG A 111 -26.13 -8.29 -13.19
CA ARG A 111 -25.68 -7.23 -12.26
C ARG A 111 -25.57 -7.69 -10.80
N THR A 112 -26.17 -8.81 -10.46
CA THR A 112 -26.09 -9.37 -9.11
C THR A 112 -24.65 -9.80 -8.78
N GLY A 113 -23.93 -10.38 -9.73
CA GLY A 113 -22.52 -10.76 -9.59
C GLY A 113 -21.62 -9.57 -9.33
N ASP A 114 -21.76 -8.49 -10.11
CA ASP A 114 -20.98 -7.26 -9.94
C ASP A 114 -21.27 -6.58 -8.58
N GLY A 115 -22.51 -6.61 -8.11
CA GLY A 115 -22.90 -6.09 -6.81
C GLY A 115 -22.24 -6.88 -5.66
N ILE A 116 -22.22 -8.20 -5.74
CA ILE A 116 -21.57 -9.07 -4.75
C ILE A 116 -20.05 -8.83 -4.73
N LEU A 117 -19.41 -8.76 -5.91
CA LEU A 117 -17.99 -8.44 -6.02
C LEU A 117 -17.66 -7.07 -5.42
N ALA A 118 -18.49 -6.06 -5.67
CA ALA A 118 -18.31 -4.74 -5.07
C ALA A 118 -18.42 -4.76 -3.54
N MET A 119 -19.31 -5.59 -2.98
CA MET A 119 -19.47 -5.76 -1.52
C MET A 119 -18.30 -6.53 -0.88
N ILE A 120 -17.68 -7.45 -1.59
CA ILE A 120 -16.57 -8.25 -1.08
C ILE A 120 -15.25 -7.53 -1.35
N ASP A 121 -14.85 -7.43 -2.61
CA ASP A 121 -13.53 -6.93 -3.01
C ASP A 121 -13.43 -5.40 -2.87
N GLY A 122 -14.50 -4.66 -3.20
CA GLY A 122 -14.52 -3.20 -3.12
C GLY A 122 -14.41 -2.71 -1.69
N VAL A 123 -15.09 -3.36 -0.76
CA VAL A 123 -15.04 -3.00 0.68
C VAL A 123 -13.70 -3.39 1.30
N GLU A 124 -13.09 -4.50 0.88
CA GLU A 124 -11.76 -4.91 1.33
C GLU A 124 -10.67 -3.91 0.90
N GLN A 125 -10.73 -3.42 -0.34
CA GLN A 125 -9.81 -2.38 -0.80
C GLN A 125 -9.94 -1.08 0.01
N LEU A 126 -11.15 -0.70 0.42
CA LEU A 126 -11.38 0.46 1.29
C LEU A 126 -10.87 0.23 2.73
N GLU A 127 -10.89 -1.01 3.22
CA GLU A 127 -10.26 -1.38 4.49
C GLU A 127 -8.77 -1.06 4.48
N ILE A 128 -8.05 -1.51 3.46
CA ILE A 128 -6.62 -1.23 3.28
C ILE A 128 -6.37 0.29 3.19
N TYR A 129 -7.22 1.00 2.46
CA TYR A 129 -7.11 2.45 2.31
C TYR A 129 -7.21 3.20 3.64
N PHE A 130 -8.24 2.93 4.43
CA PHE A 130 -8.47 3.63 5.70
C PHE A 130 -7.62 3.12 6.86
N GLY A 131 -7.32 1.82 6.89
CA GLY A 131 -6.55 1.21 7.96
C GLY A 131 -5.06 1.42 7.83
N GLN A 132 -4.50 1.30 6.64
CA GLN A 132 -3.06 1.31 6.42
C GLN A 132 -2.59 2.51 5.62
N TYR A 133 -3.20 2.75 4.44
CA TYR A 133 -2.70 3.75 3.52
C TYR A 133 -2.80 5.18 4.05
N LEU A 134 -3.96 5.58 4.56
CA LEU A 134 -4.22 6.95 5.00
C LEU A 134 -3.33 7.39 6.19
N PRO A 135 -3.22 6.59 7.29
CA PRO A 135 -2.29 6.90 8.37
C PRO A 135 -0.83 6.92 7.91
N GLN A 136 -0.42 5.96 7.08
CA GLN A 136 0.95 5.89 6.56
C GLN A 136 1.30 7.08 5.67
N LEU A 137 0.37 7.56 4.86
CA LEU A 137 0.56 8.73 4.00
C LEU A 137 0.90 9.97 4.83
N ILE A 138 0.16 10.20 5.91
CA ILE A 138 0.41 11.34 6.81
C ILE A 138 1.78 11.20 7.49
N VAL A 139 2.09 10.01 8.02
CA VAL A 139 3.40 9.75 8.64
C VAL A 139 4.53 9.96 7.63
N SER A 140 4.40 9.45 6.41
CA SER A 140 5.40 9.60 5.35
C SER A 140 5.62 11.06 4.93
N ALA A 141 4.58 11.90 4.96
CA ALA A 141 4.70 13.32 4.66
C ALA A 141 5.40 14.10 5.78
N VAL A 142 5.20 13.70 7.05
CA VAL A 142 5.79 14.36 8.23
C VAL A 142 7.23 13.88 8.48
N THR A 143 7.54 12.63 8.18
CA THR A 143 8.86 12.01 8.46
C THR A 143 10.05 12.80 7.90
N PRO A 144 10.05 13.27 6.63
CA PRO A 144 11.17 14.07 6.10
C PRO A 144 11.40 15.37 6.86
N LEU A 145 10.33 16.01 7.34
CA LEU A 145 10.43 17.24 8.12
C LEU A 145 11.03 16.98 9.51
N LEU A 146 10.68 15.86 10.14
CA LEU A 146 11.27 15.45 11.42
C LEU A 146 12.75 15.14 11.27
N ILE A 147 13.13 14.38 10.22
CA ILE A 147 14.53 14.07 9.92
C ILE A 147 15.32 15.36 9.65
N PHE A 148 14.75 16.24 8.80
CA PHE A 148 15.34 17.53 8.52
C PHE A 148 15.58 18.34 9.80
N GLY A 149 14.58 18.43 10.70
CA GLY A 149 14.71 19.13 11.96
C GLY A 149 15.87 18.62 12.83
N VAL A 150 16.02 17.30 12.93
CA VAL A 150 17.09 16.70 13.73
C VAL A 150 18.46 16.87 13.06
N VAL A 151 18.57 16.60 11.76
CA VAL A 151 19.85 16.65 11.03
C VAL A 151 20.34 18.10 10.85
N ALA A 152 19.43 19.07 10.72
CA ALA A 152 19.79 20.49 10.59
C ALA A 152 20.55 21.05 11.79
N PHE A 153 20.36 20.49 13.00
CA PHE A 153 21.15 20.84 14.17
C PHE A 153 22.57 20.27 14.14
N LEU A 154 22.83 19.23 13.35
CA LEU A 154 24.13 18.58 13.21
C LEU A 154 24.89 19.15 12.01
N ASP A 155 24.25 19.17 10.87
CA ASP A 155 24.82 19.62 9.59
C ASP A 155 23.70 20.12 8.65
N LEU A 156 23.63 21.44 8.44
CA LEU A 156 22.60 22.06 7.62
C LEU A 156 22.70 21.69 6.12
N PRO A 157 23.89 21.69 5.48
CA PRO A 157 24.06 21.23 4.10
C PRO A 157 23.54 19.79 3.88
N VAL A 158 23.89 18.87 4.76
CA VAL A 158 23.41 17.46 4.66
C VAL A 158 21.90 17.39 4.84
N ALA A 159 21.33 18.11 5.80
CA ALA A 159 19.90 18.17 6.02
C ALA A 159 19.14 18.65 4.77
N LEU A 160 19.64 19.69 4.08
CA LEU A 160 19.04 20.20 2.85
C LEU A 160 19.08 19.18 1.72
N VAL A 161 20.19 18.49 1.54
CA VAL A 161 20.30 17.42 0.52
C VAL A 161 19.32 16.29 0.81
N MET A 162 19.21 15.84 2.07
CA MET A 162 18.25 14.82 2.48
C MET A 162 16.80 15.25 2.25
N LEU A 163 16.46 16.49 2.58
CA LEU A 163 15.12 17.04 2.34
C LEU A 163 14.80 17.11 0.84
N ALA A 164 15.75 17.58 0.03
CA ALA A 164 15.59 17.64 -1.43
C ALA A 164 15.37 16.23 -2.02
N ALA A 165 16.16 15.24 -1.61
CA ALA A 165 16.00 13.86 -2.02
C ALA A 165 14.64 13.28 -1.61
N ALA A 166 14.17 13.57 -0.40
CA ALA A 166 12.87 13.15 0.08
C ALA A 166 11.72 13.79 -0.74
N LEU A 167 11.82 15.09 -1.06
CA LEU A 167 10.84 15.79 -1.90
C LEU A 167 10.81 15.21 -3.32
N ILE A 168 11.96 14.94 -3.93
CA ILE A 168 12.05 14.29 -5.24
C ILE A 168 11.35 12.93 -5.19
N THR A 169 11.63 12.10 -4.19
CA THR A 169 11.01 10.78 -4.01
C THR A 169 9.49 10.88 -3.85
N LEU A 170 8.99 11.92 -3.18
CA LEU A 170 7.55 12.14 -2.99
C LEU A 170 6.84 12.60 -4.28
N ILE A 171 7.53 13.38 -5.10
CA ILE A 171 6.98 13.99 -6.32
C ILE A 171 7.15 13.07 -7.54
N ALA A 172 8.21 12.28 -7.59
CA ALA A 172 8.53 11.41 -8.72
C ALA A 172 7.35 10.52 -9.17
N PRO A 173 6.63 9.81 -8.28
CA PRO A 173 5.48 8.99 -8.68
C PRO A 173 4.35 9.80 -9.33
N GLN A 174 4.19 11.08 -8.97
CA GLN A 174 3.15 11.94 -9.54
C GLN A 174 3.47 12.35 -10.97
N ILE A 175 4.74 12.60 -11.27
CA ILE A 175 5.20 12.95 -12.62
C ILE A 175 5.01 11.77 -13.57
N PHE A 176 5.36 10.56 -13.12
CA PHE A 176 5.25 9.35 -13.92
C PHE A 176 3.86 8.71 -13.94
N HIS A 177 2.93 9.19 -13.09
CA HIS A 177 1.60 8.61 -12.93
C HIS A 177 0.78 8.51 -14.23
N VAL A 178 0.88 9.50 -15.12
CA VAL A 178 0.14 9.49 -16.39
C VAL A 178 0.66 8.37 -17.31
N TRP A 179 1.97 8.20 -17.34
CA TRP A 179 2.63 7.17 -18.14
C TRP A 179 2.36 5.76 -17.59
N ASP A 180 2.51 5.60 -16.29
CA ASP A 180 2.19 4.35 -15.57
C ASP A 180 0.73 3.95 -15.73
N LYS A 181 -0.22 4.88 -15.65
CA LYS A 181 -1.64 4.63 -15.86
C LYS A 181 -1.93 4.07 -17.25
N ASN A 182 -1.33 4.63 -18.29
CA ASN A 182 -1.54 4.16 -19.67
C ASN A 182 -0.98 2.75 -19.87
N ASN A 183 0.21 2.48 -19.35
CA ASN A 183 0.84 1.16 -19.41
C ASN A 183 0.07 0.12 -18.59
N SER A 184 -0.38 0.48 -17.39
CA SER A 184 -1.19 -0.39 -16.53
C SER A 184 -2.56 -0.73 -17.15
N LEU A 185 -3.21 0.23 -17.82
CA LEU A 185 -4.43 -0.02 -18.58
C LEU A 185 -4.18 -0.94 -19.78
N GLY A 186 -3.05 -0.78 -20.47
CA GLY A 186 -2.62 -1.68 -21.55
C GLY A 186 -2.47 -3.12 -21.07
N ARG A 187 -1.75 -3.31 -19.96
CA ARG A 187 -1.59 -4.61 -19.30
C ARG A 187 -2.93 -5.22 -18.88
N SER A 188 -3.82 -4.43 -18.28
CA SER A 188 -5.13 -4.90 -17.84
C SER A 188 -5.99 -5.35 -19.02
N ARG A 189 -5.95 -4.66 -20.18
CA ARG A 189 -6.63 -5.07 -21.40
C ARG A 189 -6.05 -6.37 -21.97
N ALA A 190 -4.73 -6.49 -22.03
CA ALA A 190 -4.04 -7.69 -22.50
C ALA A 190 -4.36 -8.90 -21.60
N TYR A 191 -4.38 -8.71 -20.29
CA TYR A 191 -4.77 -9.75 -19.33
C TYR A 191 -6.22 -10.22 -19.54
N LYS A 192 -7.17 -9.30 -19.67
CA LYS A 192 -8.59 -9.64 -19.92
C LYS A 192 -8.76 -10.38 -21.24
N ALA A 193 -8.06 -9.95 -22.29
CA ALA A 193 -8.12 -10.61 -23.60
C ALA A 193 -7.53 -12.03 -23.55
N PHE A 194 -6.42 -12.22 -22.85
CA PHE A 194 -5.83 -13.54 -22.64
C PHE A 194 -6.74 -14.44 -21.80
N ALA A 195 -7.28 -13.95 -20.70
CA ALA A 195 -8.14 -14.71 -19.80
C ALA A 195 -9.44 -15.18 -20.49
N ALA A 196 -10.07 -14.30 -21.28
CA ALA A 196 -11.26 -14.65 -22.04
C ALA A 196 -10.96 -15.75 -23.07
N GLU A 197 -9.89 -15.61 -23.85
CA GLU A 197 -9.46 -16.57 -24.86
C GLU A 197 -9.07 -17.92 -24.25
N PHE A 198 -8.40 -17.89 -23.10
CA PHE A 198 -8.03 -19.09 -22.36
C PHE A 198 -9.27 -19.85 -21.86
N LEU A 199 -10.20 -19.14 -21.22
CA LEU A 199 -11.44 -19.73 -20.70
C LEU A 199 -12.28 -20.35 -21.82
N ASP A 200 -12.45 -19.63 -22.94
CA ASP A 200 -13.17 -20.14 -24.13
C ASP A 200 -12.50 -21.40 -24.70
N SER A 201 -11.16 -21.43 -24.73
CA SER A 201 -10.39 -22.57 -25.18
C SER A 201 -10.53 -23.79 -24.26
N VAL A 202 -10.62 -23.57 -22.96
CA VAL A 202 -10.80 -24.65 -21.95
C VAL A 202 -12.24 -25.19 -22.04
N GLN A 203 -13.23 -24.31 -22.12
CA GLN A 203 -14.64 -24.72 -22.28
C GLN A 203 -14.90 -25.46 -23.61
N GLY A 204 -14.26 -25.01 -24.68
CA GLY A 204 -14.37 -25.62 -26.00
C GLY A 204 -13.40 -26.77 -26.30
N LEU A 205 -12.61 -27.23 -25.29
CA LEU A 205 -11.50 -28.17 -25.52
C LEU A 205 -11.92 -29.46 -26.21
N ALA A 206 -13.05 -30.04 -25.84
CA ALA A 206 -13.57 -31.26 -26.45
C ALA A 206 -13.89 -31.05 -27.92
N THR A 207 -14.52 -29.95 -28.27
CA THR A 207 -14.86 -29.57 -29.64
C THR A 207 -13.61 -29.31 -30.48
N LEU A 208 -12.65 -28.52 -29.93
CA LEU A 208 -11.38 -28.23 -30.59
C LEU A 208 -10.59 -29.51 -30.89
N LYS A 209 -10.62 -30.47 -29.98
CA LYS A 209 -9.97 -31.78 -30.18
C LYS A 209 -10.67 -32.62 -31.24
N ALA A 210 -12.00 -32.64 -31.24
CA ALA A 210 -12.80 -33.37 -32.23
C ALA A 210 -12.60 -32.84 -33.66
N PHE A 211 -12.42 -31.53 -33.82
CA PHE A 211 -12.20 -30.88 -35.12
C PHE A 211 -10.72 -30.71 -35.48
N GLY A 212 -9.78 -31.25 -34.71
CA GLY A 212 -8.32 -31.14 -34.98
C GLY A 212 -7.76 -29.72 -34.87
N GLN A 213 -8.46 -28.78 -34.22
CA GLN A 213 -8.11 -27.36 -34.14
C GLN A 213 -7.29 -27.01 -32.90
N SER A 214 -6.77 -27.98 -32.16
CA SER A 214 -6.01 -27.76 -30.93
C SER A 214 -4.70 -27.00 -31.16
N VAL A 215 -4.00 -27.28 -32.27
CA VAL A 215 -2.69 -26.63 -32.59
C VAL A 215 -2.88 -25.17 -32.99
N PRO A 216 -3.76 -24.81 -33.96
CA PRO A 216 -4.03 -23.40 -34.27
C PRO A 216 -4.48 -22.60 -33.04
N ARG A 217 -5.33 -23.19 -32.20
CA ARG A 217 -5.82 -22.54 -31.00
C ARG A 217 -4.68 -22.28 -29.97
N ALA A 218 -3.77 -23.23 -29.78
CA ALA A 218 -2.59 -23.07 -28.95
C ALA A 218 -1.68 -21.93 -29.45
N GLN A 219 -1.55 -21.74 -30.77
CA GLN A 219 -0.79 -20.63 -31.35
C GLN A 219 -1.43 -19.27 -31.03
N THR A 220 -2.76 -19.17 -31.14
CA THR A 220 -3.50 -17.95 -30.75
C THR A 220 -3.30 -17.61 -29.27
N LEU A 221 -3.41 -18.60 -28.39
CA LEU A 221 -3.17 -18.42 -26.96
C LEU A 221 -1.73 -17.96 -26.68
N LYS A 222 -0.74 -18.55 -27.38
CA LYS A 222 0.65 -18.14 -27.26
C LYS A 222 0.84 -16.68 -27.65
N GLN A 223 0.26 -16.22 -28.75
CA GLN A 223 0.31 -14.81 -29.16
C GLN A 223 -0.26 -13.88 -28.09
N LYS A 224 -1.43 -14.22 -27.52
CA LYS A 224 -2.03 -13.44 -26.44
C LYS A 224 -1.19 -13.44 -25.16
N ALA A 225 -0.53 -14.55 -24.85
CA ALA A 225 0.42 -14.64 -23.75
C ALA A 225 1.67 -13.76 -23.98
N ASP A 226 2.19 -13.73 -25.21
CA ASP A 226 3.31 -12.89 -25.60
C ASP A 226 2.96 -11.39 -25.53
N ASP A 227 1.73 -11.02 -25.94
CA ASP A 227 1.23 -9.64 -25.81
C ASP A 227 1.09 -9.22 -24.35
N LEU A 228 0.58 -10.12 -23.50
CA LEU A 228 0.52 -9.90 -22.06
C LEU A 228 1.91 -9.77 -21.45
N PHE A 229 2.85 -10.62 -21.84
CA PHE A 229 4.23 -10.56 -21.38
C PHE A 229 4.88 -9.22 -21.74
N LYS A 230 4.79 -8.79 -23.00
CA LYS A 230 5.30 -7.48 -23.45
C LYS A 230 4.69 -6.33 -22.65
N SER A 231 3.35 -6.32 -22.52
CA SER A 231 2.64 -5.28 -21.75
C SER A 231 3.04 -5.27 -20.28
N THR A 232 3.35 -6.44 -19.71
CA THR A 232 3.81 -6.55 -18.32
C THR A 232 5.25 -6.05 -18.17
N MET A 233 6.13 -6.37 -19.11
CA MET A 233 7.51 -5.88 -19.11
C MET A 233 7.58 -4.35 -19.21
N TRP A 234 6.73 -3.73 -20.03
CA TRP A 234 6.63 -2.27 -20.13
C TRP A 234 6.15 -1.58 -18.85
N VAL A 235 5.42 -2.27 -17.98
CA VAL A 235 5.00 -1.74 -16.67
C VAL A 235 6.10 -1.90 -15.62
N LEU A 236 6.98 -2.91 -15.78
CA LEU A 236 8.04 -3.20 -14.81
C LEU A 236 9.38 -2.50 -15.12
N ALA A 237 9.55 -2.00 -16.35
CA ALA A 237 10.73 -1.25 -16.78
C ALA A 237 10.62 0.23 -16.46
#